data_9be6c5605bdb2427a4696ed1e9ac8815
#
_entry.id   9be6c5605bdb2427a4696ed1e9ac8815
#
_cell.length_a   1.000
_cell.length_b   1.000
_cell.length_c   1.000
_cell.angle_alpha   90.00
_cell.angle_beta   90.00
_cell.angle_gamma   90.00
#
_symmetry.space_group_name_H-M   'P 1'
#
loop_
_entity.id
_entity.type
_entity.pdbx_description
1 polymer ?
#
loop_
_entity_poly.entity_id
_entity_poly.type
_entity_poly.pdbx_seq_one_letter_code
_entity_poly.pdbx_strand_id
1 'polypeptide(L)'
;MVILDTLLLIVIILMLVFRNGFKTKSKSNRRVVLDTSGLIDGRILELSKSGFIPDELIIPEFIIHELQMLADGSDSRKRARARYGLDVVKELQNSPNSKVTINKMLLSDSMQTDDKLVKLAKKLNVSLYTTDYNLNKVADISGVIVLNVNELA
;
A
#
# COMPACT_ATOMS: atom_id res chain seq x y z
N MET A 1 -20.44 54.80 -13.52
CA MET A 1 -20.85 53.49 -14.10
C MET A 1 -19.63 52.63 -14.36
N VAL A 2 -18.66 53.03 -15.17
CA VAL A 2 -17.48 52.18 -15.55
C VAL A 2 -16.67 51.65 -14.36
N ILE A 3 -16.49 52.46 -13.30
CA ILE A 3 -15.71 52.06 -12.10
C ILE A 3 -16.43 50.97 -11.28
N LEU A 4 -17.76 51.02 -11.26
CA LEU A 4 -18.57 50.01 -10.54
C LEU A 4 -18.55 48.67 -11.26
N ASP A 5 -18.59 48.69 -12.60
CA ASP A 5 -18.55 47.51 -13.44
C ASP A 5 -17.18 46.82 -13.38
N THR A 6 -16.08 47.60 -13.33
CA THR A 6 -14.72 47.02 -13.17
C THR A 6 -14.52 46.42 -11.80
N LEU A 7 -15.06 47.03 -10.73
CA LEU A 7 -14.98 46.48 -9.37
C LEU A 7 -15.76 45.16 -9.25
N LEU A 8 -16.95 45.09 -9.86
CA LEU A 8 -17.76 43.88 -9.91
C LEU A 8 -17.05 42.77 -10.67
N LEU A 9 -16.41 43.07 -11.78
CA LEU A 9 -15.65 42.11 -12.56
C LEU A 9 -14.49 41.55 -11.80
N ILE A 10 -13.75 42.39 -11.05
CA ILE A 10 -12.64 41.96 -10.18
C ILE A 10 -13.13 41.02 -9.06
N VAL A 11 -14.28 41.34 -8.45
CA VAL A 11 -14.88 40.50 -7.41
C VAL A 11 -15.30 39.13 -7.97
N ILE A 12 -15.89 39.12 -9.19
CA ILE A 12 -16.29 37.88 -9.85
C ILE A 12 -15.05 37.02 -10.20
N ILE A 13 -13.99 37.64 -10.71
CA ILE A 13 -12.73 36.95 -11.02
C ILE A 13 -12.11 36.38 -9.74
N LEU A 14 -12.07 37.16 -8.66
CA LEU A 14 -11.60 36.71 -7.34
C LEU A 14 -12.46 35.54 -6.83
N MET A 15 -13.79 35.62 -6.91
CA MET A 15 -14.69 34.54 -6.54
C MET A 15 -14.47 33.28 -7.38
N LEU A 16 -14.22 33.42 -8.68
CA LEU A 16 -13.93 32.29 -9.57
C LEU A 16 -12.57 31.67 -9.27
N VAL A 17 -11.57 32.49 -8.97
CA VAL A 17 -10.24 32.03 -8.55
C VAL A 17 -10.30 31.33 -7.18
N PHE A 18 -11.06 31.86 -6.22
CA PHE A 18 -11.31 31.21 -4.92
C PHE A 18 -12.21 29.98 -5.03
N ARG A 19 -13.19 29.96 -5.92
CA ARG A 19 -14.06 28.81 -6.18
C ARG A 19 -13.37 27.69 -6.96
N ASN A 20 -12.45 28.04 -7.85
CA ASN A 20 -11.46 27.13 -8.42
C ASN A 20 -10.28 26.92 -7.46
N GLY A 21 -10.53 27.30 -6.20
CA GLY A 21 -9.59 27.15 -5.12
C GLY A 21 -8.78 25.90 -5.34
N PHE A 22 -7.49 26.10 -5.44
CA PHE A 22 -6.47 25.11 -5.42
C PHE A 22 -7.08 23.79 -4.90
N LYS A 23 -7.56 22.96 -5.81
CA LYS A 23 -7.50 21.54 -5.61
C LYS A 23 -6.00 21.28 -5.53
N THR A 24 -5.39 21.60 -4.39
CA THR A 24 -4.27 20.79 -3.94
C THR A 24 -4.79 19.38 -4.18
N LYS A 25 -4.24 18.69 -5.18
CA LYS A 25 -4.30 17.24 -5.19
C LYS A 25 -3.89 16.91 -3.78
N SER A 26 -4.87 16.60 -2.93
CA SER A 26 -4.60 15.89 -1.69
C SER A 26 -3.69 14.79 -2.17
N LYS A 27 -2.43 14.86 -1.79
CA LYS A 27 -1.48 13.80 -2.05
C LYS A 27 -2.19 12.63 -1.41
N SER A 28 -2.93 11.88 -2.23
CA SER A 28 -3.68 10.72 -1.76
C SER A 28 -2.57 9.90 -1.13
N ASN A 29 -2.51 9.93 0.20
CA ASN A 29 -1.54 9.15 0.95
C ASN A 29 -1.98 7.70 0.78
N ARG A 30 -1.85 7.23 -0.46
CA ARG A 30 -2.21 5.87 -0.85
C ARG A 30 -1.27 4.95 -0.10
N ARG A 31 -1.84 4.18 0.80
CA ARG A 31 -1.12 3.23 1.63
C ARG A 31 -1.59 1.84 1.31
N VAL A 32 -0.67 0.90 1.34
CA VAL A 32 -0.98 -0.51 1.11
C VAL A 32 -0.23 -1.41 2.09
N VAL A 33 -0.91 -2.40 2.64
CA VAL A 33 -0.30 -3.47 3.44
C VAL A 33 0.19 -4.54 2.50
N LEU A 34 1.43 -5.00 2.69
CA LEU A 34 2.04 -6.06 1.89
C LEU A 34 1.91 -7.41 2.60
N ASP A 35 1.51 -8.41 1.83
CA ASP A 35 1.49 -9.81 2.22
C ASP A 35 2.78 -10.53 1.84
N THR A 36 3.07 -11.66 2.48
CA THR A 36 4.19 -12.56 2.20
C THR A 36 4.26 -12.98 0.74
N SER A 37 3.10 -13.33 0.14
CA SER A 37 3.03 -13.76 -1.26
C SER A 37 3.46 -12.66 -2.22
N GLY A 38 3.04 -11.42 -1.96
CA GLY A 38 3.41 -10.26 -2.77
C GLY A 38 4.89 -9.90 -2.67
N LEU A 39 5.51 -10.09 -1.49
CA LEU A 39 6.95 -9.89 -1.29
C LEU A 39 7.77 -10.97 -1.99
N ILE A 40 7.36 -12.24 -1.88
CA ILE A 40 8.00 -13.38 -2.54
C ILE A 40 7.88 -13.33 -4.07
N ASP A 41 6.79 -12.79 -4.59
CA ASP A 41 6.58 -12.56 -6.03
C ASP A 41 7.58 -11.53 -6.59
N GLY A 42 7.86 -10.47 -5.85
CA GLY A 42 8.87 -9.47 -6.16
C GLY A 42 8.46 -8.40 -7.18
N ARG A 43 7.38 -8.55 -7.93
CA ARG A 43 6.89 -7.54 -8.90
C ARG A 43 6.59 -6.19 -8.25
N ILE A 44 6.37 -6.18 -6.93
CA ILE A 44 6.18 -4.96 -6.14
C ILE A 44 7.36 -3.98 -6.29
N LEU A 45 8.59 -4.45 -6.50
CA LEU A 45 9.77 -3.62 -6.73
C LEU A 45 9.64 -2.78 -8.00
N GLU A 46 9.30 -3.42 -9.12
CA GLU A 46 9.16 -2.74 -10.40
C GLU A 46 7.97 -1.77 -10.40
N LEU A 47 6.87 -2.17 -9.77
CA LEU A 47 5.70 -1.32 -9.60
C LEU A 47 6.02 -0.09 -8.71
N SER A 48 6.87 -0.26 -7.69
CA SER A 48 7.36 0.84 -6.86
C SER A 48 8.25 1.79 -7.64
N LYS A 49 9.21 1.25 -8.40
CA LYS A 49 10.13 2.06 -9.22
C LYS A 49 9.40 2.87 -10.30
N SER A 50 8.36 2.31 -10.89
CA SER A 50 7.54 2.97 -11.91
C SER A 50 6.60 4.06 -11.37
N GLY A 51 6.47 4.18 -10.04
CA GLY A 51 5.52 5.09 -9.40
C GLY A 51 4.05 4.66 -9.54
N PHE A 52 3.81 3.42 -9.98
CA PHE A 52 2.46 2.90 -10.21
C PHE A 52 1.75 2.51 -8.90
N ILE A 53 2.50 2.18 -7.87
CA ILE A 53 1.95 1.83 -6.56
C ILE A 53 1.96 2.98 -5.55
N PRO A 54 1.18 2.78 -4.47
CA PRO A 54 0.99 3.76 -3.41
C PRO A 54 2.28 4.33 -2.82
N ASP A 55 2.18 5.55 -2.33
CA ASP A 55 3.29 6.32 -1.76
C ASP A 55 3.86 5.71 -0.46
N GLU A 56 3.09 4.87 0.24
CA GLU A 56 3.52 4.21 1.47
C GLU A 56 3.19 2.71 1.46
N LEU A 57 4.22 1.90 1.65
CA LEU A 57 4.17 0.45 1.76
C LEU A 57 4.27 0.06 3.24
N ILE A 58 3.25 -0.58 3.75
CA ILE A 58 3.18 -1.02 5.15
C ILE A 58 3.49 -2.51 5.19
N ILE A 59 4.58 -2.87 5.86
CA ILE A 59 4.97 -4.27 6.07
C ILE A 59 4.72 -4.61 7.54
N PRO A 60 3.77 -5.49 7.84
CA PRO A 60 3.56 -5.94 9.22
C PRO A 60 4.76 -6.70 9.75
N GLU A 61 5.13 -6.50 11.01
CA GLU A 61 6.24 -7.19 11.63
C GLU A 61 6.06 -8.73 11.62
N PHE A 62 4.81 -9.20 11.77
CA PHE A 62 4.51 -10.62 11.70
C PHE A 62 4.74 -11.24 10.31
N ILE A 63 4.66 -10.46 9.22
CA ILE A 63 5.05 -10.90 7.87
C ILE A 63 6.55 -11.05 7.74
N ILE A 64 7.34 -10.15 8.34
CA ILE A 64 8.79 -10.30 8.39
C ILE A 64 9.17 -11.55 9.17
N HIS A 65 8.51 -11.80 10.31
CA HIS A 65 8.69 -13.01 11.09
C HIS A 65 8.36 -14.29 10.30
N GLU A 66 7.25 -14.28 9.55
CA GLU A 66 6.87 -15.40 8.70
C GLU A 66 7.94 -15.67 7.63
N LEU A 67 8.43 -14.63 6.95
CA LEU A 67 9.52 -14.77 5.98
C LEU A 67 10.80 -15.33 6.62
N GLN A 68 11.16 -14.89 7.83
CA GLN A 68 12.32 -15.42 8.56
C GLN A 68 12.16 -16.90 8.88
N MET A 69 11.01 -17.30 9.40
CA MET A 69 10.74 -18.71 9.71
C MET A 69 10.78 -19.59 8.45
N LEU A 70 10.25 -19.10 7.32
CA LEU A 70 10.34 -19.81 6.04
C LEU A 70 11.77 -19.86 5.51
N ALA A 71 12.58 -18.80 5.72
CA ALA A 71 13.98 -18.72 5.31
C ALA A 71 14.90 -19.66 6.09
N ASP A 72 14.49 -20.04 7.31
CA ASP A 72 15.21 -21.00 8.17
C ASP A 72 14.63 -22.42 8.08
N GLY A 73 13.55 -22.61 7.31
CA GLY A 73 12.88 -23.90 7.14
C GLY A 73 13.71 -24.93 6.37
N SER A 74 13.29 -26.19 6.43
CA SER A 74 13.99 -27.33 5.79
C SER A 74 13.78 -27.41 4.29
N ASP A 75 12.63 -26.93 3.75
CA ASP A 75 12.34 -26.94 2.33
C ASP A 75 13.20 -25.89 1.58
N SER A 76 14.09 -26.38 0.73
CA SER A 76 15.06 -25.56 0.00
C SER A 76 14.39 -24.53 -0.93
N ARG A 77 13.25 -24.87 -1.56
CA ARG A 77 12.52 -23.95 -2.47
C ARG A 77 11.81 -22.85 -1.67
N LYS A 78 11.13 -23.22 -0.60
CA LYS A 78 10.46 -22.24 0.29
C LYS A 78 11.48 -21.31 0.91
N ARG A 79 12.61 -21.85 1.36
CA ARG A 79 13.73 -21.09 1.93
C ARG A 79 14.29 -20.06 0.94
N ALA A 80 14.57 -20.47 -0.31
CA ALA A 80 15.10 -19.57 -1.32
C ALA A 80 14.11 -18.43 -1.64
N ARG A 81 12.83 -18.75 -1.77
CA ARG A 81 11.77 -17.76 -2.02
C ARG A 81 11.61 -16.78 -0.86
N ALA A 82 11.64 -17.27 0.37
CA ALA A 82 11.54 -16.43 1.57
C ALA A 82 12.74 -15.48 1.71
N ARG A 83 13.95 -15.95 1.43
CA ARG A 83 15.15 -15.11 1.40
C ARG A 83 15.04 -14.01 0.35
N TYR A 84 14.57 -14.37 -0.84
CA TYR A 84 14.28 -13.37 -1.88
C TYR A 84 13.25 -12.34 -1.39
N GLY A 85 12.17 -12.75 -0.72
CA GLY A 85 11.19 -11.83 -0.14
C GLY A 85 11.81 -10.86 0.88
N LEU A 86 12.75 -11.32 1.71
CA LEU A 86 13.50 -10.45 2.64
C LEU A 86 14.41 -9.46 1.90
N ASP A 87 15.05 -9.90 0.81
CA ASP A 87 15.85 -9.01 -0.06
C ASP A 87 14.96 -7.95 -0.70
N VAL A 88 13.76 -8.31 -1.17
CA VAL A 88 12.75 -7.38 -1.69
C VAL A 88 12.38 -6.32 -0.64
N VAL A 89 12.15 -6.71 0.61
CA VAL A 89 11.90 -5.74 1.71
C VAL A 89 13.05 -4.74 1.82
N LYS A 90 14.28 -5.22 1.81
CA LYS A 90 15.48 -4.39 1.92
C LYS A 90 15.61 -3.42 0.74
N GLU A 91 15.38 -3.89 -0.48
CA GLU A 91 15.40 -3.05 -1.68
C GLU A 91 14.32 -1.98 -1.65
N LEU A 92 13.08 -2.32 -1.24
CA LEU A 92 11.99 -1.36 -1.08
C LEU A 92 12.34 -0.27 -0.05
N GLN A 93 12.98 -0.63 1.07
CA GLN A 93 13.40 0.35 2.08
C GLN A 93 14.46 1.32 1.55
N ASN A 94 15.29 0.88 0.61
CA ASN A 94 16.34 1.70 -0.03
C ASN A 94 15.82 2.48 -1.24
N SER A 95 14.59 2.23 -1.68
CA SER A 95 14.03 2.89 -2.86
C SER A 95 13.64 4.34 -2.54
N PRO A 96 14.07 5.33 -3.36
CA PRO A 96 13.66 6.72 -3.16
C PRO A 96 12.19 6.99 -3.51
N ASN A 97 11.56 6.07 -4.23
CA ASN A 97 10.21 6.27 -4.79
C ASN A 97 9.08 5.79 -3.88
N SER A 98 9.40 5.04 -2.81
CA SER A 98 8.41 4.53 -1.86
C SER A 98 8.85 4.71 -0.42
N LYS A 99 7.91 5.05 0.44
CA LYS A 99 8.12 5.04 1.88
C LYS A 99 7.72 3.67 2.41
N VAL A 100 8.64 2.97 3.05
CA VAL A 100 8.36 1.70 3.72
C VAL A 100 8.23 1.90 5.22
N THR A 101 7.13 1.42 5.78
CA THR A 101 6.85 1.47 7.23
C THR A 101 6.68 0.06 7.78
N ILE A 102 7.47 -0.32 8.76
CA ILE A 102 7.26 -1.56 9.50
C ILE A 102 6.20 -1.34 10.57
N ASN A 103 5.08 -2.03 10.45
CA ASN A 103 3.98 -1.92 11.40
C ASN A 103 4.10 -2.96 12.50
N LYS A 104 4.24 -2.48 13.74
CA LYS A 104 4.41 -3.30 14.95
C LYS A 104 3.10 -3.53 15.71
N MET A 105 1.96 -3.43 15.04
CA MET A 105 0.68 -3.64 15.72
C MET A 105 0.60 -5.05 16.27
N LEU A 106 0.40 -5.14 17.56
CA LEU A 106 0.14 -6.40 18.24
C LEU A 106 -1.29 -6.85 17.93
N LEU A 107 -1.40 -7.99 17.27
CA LEU A 107 -2.64 -8.74 17.06
C LEU A 107 -2.53 -10.05 17.81
N SER A 108 -3.67 -10.66 18.14
CA SER A 108 -3.69 -11.92 18.90
C SER A 108 -2.86 -13.01 18.21
N ASP A 109 -2.01 -13.70 18.98
CA ASP A 109 -1.17 -14.79 18.44
C ASP A 109 -1.98 -15.99 17.99
N SER A 110 -3.19 -16.17 18.52
CA SER A 110 -4.12 -17.22 18.12
C SER A 110 -4.78 -16.97 16.75
N MET A 111 -4.61 -15.79 16.17
CA MET A 111 -5.19 -15.43 14.89
C MET A 111 -4.30 -15.87 13.74
N GLN A 112 -4.90 -16.39 12.66
CA GLN A 112 -4.15 -16.73 11.44
C GLN A 112 -3.60 -15.48 10.75
N THR A 113 -2.52 -15.63 9.98
CA THR A 113 -1.84 -14.52 9.29
C THR A 113 -2.80 -13.76 8.37
N ASP A 114 -3.62 -14.46 7.60
CA ASP A 114 -4.60 -13.87 6.70
C ASP A 114 -5.60 -12.97 7.44
N ASP A 115 -6.14 -13.46 8.55
CA ASP A 115 -7.07 -12.69 9.39
C ASP A 115 -6.39 -11.44 10.00
N LYS A 116 -5.12 -11.58 10.40
CA LYS A 116 -4.31 -10.45 10.89
C LYS A 116 -4.15 -9.39 9.81
N LEU A 117 -3.86 -9.79 8.57
CA LEU A 117 -3.70 -8.87 7.43
C LEU A 117 -4.99 -8.12 7.12
N VAL A 118 -6.10 -8.83 7.01
CA VAL A 118 -7.42 -8.23 6.75
C VAL A 118 -7.81 -7.26 7.87
N LYS A 119 -7.63 -7.68 9.13
CA LYS A 119 -7.94 -6.83 10.29
C LYS A 119 -7.07 -5.58 10.34
N LEU A 120 -5.77 -5.71 10.02
CA LEU A 120 -4.85 -4.59 9.96
C LEU A 120 -5.23 -3.60 8.86
N ALA A 121 -5.49 -4.11 7.65
CA ALA A 121 -5.90 -3.29 6.51
C ALA A 121 -7.19 -2.50 6.82
N LYS A 122 -8.20 -3.16 7.41
CA LYS A 122 -9.43 -2.50 7.87
C LYS A 122 -9.17 -1.42 8.92
N LYS A 123 -8.36 -1.73 9.95
CA LYS A 123 -8.08 -0.80 11.04
C LYS A 123 -7.32 0.44 10.56
N LEU A 124 -6.42 0.28 9.60
CA LEU A 124 -5.68 1.38 9.00
C LEU A 124 -6.42 2.07 7.86
N ASN A 125 -7.53 1.50 7.40
CA ASN A 125 -8.29 1.92 6.23
C ASN A 125 -7.39 2.05 4.98
N VAL A 126 -6.71 0.96 4.65
CA VAL A 126 -5.76 0.86 3.55
C VAL A 126 -6.03 -0.37 2.69
N SER A 127 -5.49 -0.37 1.47
CA SER A 127 -5.54 -1.54 0.58
C SER A 127 -4.59 -2.64 1.03
N LEU A 128 -4.84 -3.87 0.57
CA LEU A 128 -3.97 -5.03 0.76
C LEU A 128 -3.35 -5.42 -0.58
N TYR A 129 -2.04 -5.63 -0.62
CA TYR A 129 -1.35 -6.17 -1.78
C TYR A 129 -1.03 -7.65 -1.54
N THR A 130 -1.59 -8.51 -2.36
CA THR A 130 -1.36 -9.96 -2.30
C THR A 130 -1.45 -10.59 -3.69
N THR A 131 -0.75 -11.70 -3.89
CA THR A 131 -0.90 -12.59 -5.05
C THR A 131 -1.62 -13.87 -4.68
N ASP A 132 -1.98 -14.05 -3.40
CA ASP A 132 -2.73 -15.20 -2.92
C ASP A 132 -4.22 -15.06 -3.25
N TYR A 133 -4.75 -16.05 -3.96
CA TYR A 133 -6.14 -16.07 -4.39
C TYR A 133 -7.12 -16.15 -3.21
N ASN A 134 -6.80 -16.98 -2.20
CA ASN A 134 -7.69 -17.18 -1.05
C ASN A 134 -7.76 -15.93 -0.19
N LEU A 135 -6.61 -15.34 0.11
CA LEU A 135 -6.54 -14.08 0.86
C LEU A 135 -7.25 -12.95 0.11
N ASN A 136 -7.11 -12.88 -1.23
CA ASN A 136 -7.84 -11.91 -2.05
C ASN A 136 -9.36 -12.06 -1.84
N LYS A 137 -9.90 -13.28 -1.93
CA LYS A 137 -11.32 -13.54 -1.71
C LYS A 137 -11.81 -13.17 -0.30
N VAL A 138 -11.05 -13.53 0.73
CA VAL A 138 -11.40 -13.21 2.13
C VAL A 138 -11.37 -11.70 2.37
N ALA A 139 -10.37 -11.01 1.83
CA ALA A 139 -10.24 -9.56 1.95
C ALA A 139 -11.42 -8.85 1.25
N ASP A 140 -11.77 -9.27 0.04
CA ASP A 140 -12.86 -8.71 -0.74
C ASP A 140 -14.22 -8.87 -0.01
N ILE A 141 -14.54 -10.08 0.45
CA ILE A 141 -15.74 -10.35 1.28
C ILE A 141 -15.75 -9.48 2.53
N SER A 142 -14.58 -9.20 3.08
CA SER A 142 -14.41 -8.34 4.27
C SER A 142 -14.49 -6.85 3.97
N GLY A 143 -14.64 -6.44 2.71
CA GLY A 143 -14.69 -5.03 2.28
C GLY A 143 -13.32 -4.32 2.29
N VAL A 144 -12.23 -5.08 2.17
CA VAL A 144 -10.87 -4.54 2.00
C VAL A 144 -10.55 -4.50 0.51
N ILE A 145 -10.09 -3.36 0.02
CA ILE A 145 -9.65 -3.22 -1.36
C ILE A 145 -8.35 -4.01 -1.54
N VAL A 146 -8.30 -4.90 -2.52
CA VAL A 146 -7.12 -5.68 -2.85
C VAL A 146 -6.47 -5.15 -4.11
N LEU A 147 -5.15 -5.00 -4.07
CA LEU A 147 -4.31 -4.76 -5.24
C LEU A 147 -3.65 -6.10 -5.60
N ASN A 148 -4.21 -6.77 -6.59
CA ASN A 148 -3.69 -8.04 -7.10
C ASN A 148 -2.98 -7.81 -8.43
N VAL A 149 -1.67 -7.97 -8.45
CA VAL A 149 -0.87 -7.76 -9.66
C VAL A 149 -1.20 -8.76 -10.78
N ASN A 150 -1.76 -9.91 -10.47
CA ASN A 150 -2.22 -10.89 -11.47
C ASN A 150 -3.45 -10.42 -12.25
N GLU A 151 -4.18 -9.42 -11.73
CA GLU A 151 -5.34 -8.81 -12.40
C GLU A 151 -4.95 -7.61 -13.28
N LEU A 152 -3.67 -7.21 -13.24
CA LEU A 152 -3.13 -6.11 -14.06
C LEU A 152 -2.54 -6.60 -15.39
N ALA A 153 -2.56 -7.89 -15.64
CA ALA A 153 -2.00 -8.52 -16.85
C ALA A 153 -3.03 -8.68 -17.96
#